data_2db25ff5661a7e164cf81c20aa728200
#
_entry.id   2db25ff5661a7e164cf81c20aa728200
#
_cell.length_a   1.000
_cell.length_b   1.000
_cell.length_c   1.000
_cell.angle_alpha   90.00
_cell.angle_beta   90.00
_cell.angle_gamma   90.00
#
_symmetry.space_group_name_H-M   'P 1'
#
loop_
_entity.id
_entity.type
_entity.pdbx_description
1 polymer ?
#
loop_
_entity_poly.entity_id
_entity_poly.type
_entity_poly.pdbx_seq_one_letter_code
_entity_poly.pdbx_strand_id
1 'polypeptide(L)'
;MPQVIFCEGEPIKREDEERLDDIGYDDIGGVRKQLAQIREIVELPLRHPGLFKSLGIKPPRGMLMFGPPGSGKTLIARAVANETGAFFFLINGPEIMSKMAGESEDNLRKAFAEAEKNAPSIIFIDEIDSIAPKRDKVNGEVERRIVSQLLTLMDGLKARAHVVVMAATNRPNSIDPALRRFGRFDREVDIGVPDETGRMEVLRIHTKNMKLAEDVDLEQVARETHGFVGADLAALCTEAALQCIREKMDVIDLDDDEIDAEVLESMAVTNAHFRSSLSSCNPSALRETVVEVPNVTWDDIGGLEATKKELQETVQYPVMYPEQFAKFGMSPSRGVLFYGPPGCGKTLLAKAIANECQSNFISIKGPELLTMWFGESEANVREIFDKARQSAPCVLFFDELDSIARARGSSGGDAGGAGDRVMNQMLTEMDGVGSKKNVFIIGATNRFDTRLLPLDAAYRTICSTTVVRS
;
A
#
# COMPACT_ATOMS: atom_id res chain seq x y z
N MET A 1 -30.16 6.32 -14.02
CA MET A 1 -28.85 6.27 -14.70
C MET A 1 -27.98 7.35 -14.08
N PRO A 2 -26.84 7.07 -13.47
CA PRO A 2 -25.96 8.08 -12.93
C PRO A 2 -25.29 8.86 -14.08
N GLN A 3 -25.47 10.17 -14.11
CA GLN A 3 -24.73 11.03 -15.01
C GLN A 3 -23.41 11.44 -14.35
N VAL A 4 -22.30 11.14 -15.01
CA VAL A 4 -20.97 11.62 -14.59
C VAL A 4 -20.77 13.01 -15.19
N ILE A 5 -20.63 14.00 -14.31
CA ILE A 5 -20.34 15.37 -14.74
C ILE A 5 -18.91 15.69 -14.35
N PHE A 6 -18.04 15.88 -15.32
CA PHE A 6 -16.70 16.43 -15.11
C PHE A 6 -16.77 17.95 -15.06
N CYS A 7 -15.98 18.56 -14.19
CA CYS A 7 -15.90 20.02 -14.03
C CYS A 7 -15.13 20.74 -15.15
N GLU A 8 -15.35 20.37 -16.41
CA GLU A 8 -14.90 21.14 -17.58
C GLU A 8 -16.04 21.31 -18.56
N GLY A 9 -16.22 22.52 -19.05
CA GLY A 9 -17.34 22.99 -19.85
C GLY A 9 -17.59 22.34 -21.22
N GLU A 10 -17.12 21.12 -21.46
CA GLU A 10 -17.52 20.30 -22.59
C GLU A 10 -18.08 18.97 -22.07
N PRO A 11 -19.25 18.53 -22.58
CA PRO A 11 -19.81 17.23 -22.23
C PRO A 11 -18.88 16.12 -22.76
N ILE A 12 -18.49 15.19 -21.88
CA ILE A 12 -17.70 14.02 -22.27
C ILE A 12 -18.47 13.20 -23.30
N LYS A 13 -17.76 12.76 -24.32
CA LYS A 13 -18.29 11.90 -25.37
C LYS A 13 -18.82 10.60 -24.76
N ARG A 14 -19.98 10.16 -25.23
CA ARG A 14 -20.76 9.00 -24.77
C ARG A 14 -20.01 7.67 -24.62
N GLU A 15 -18.81 7.53 -25.18
CA GLU A 15 -18.00 6.31 -25.09
C GLU A 15 -17.46 6.03 -23.68
N ASP A 16 -17.30 7.07 -22.83
CA ASP A 16 -16.84 6.91 -21.45
C ASP A 16 -17.99 6.70 -20.45
N GLU A 17 -19.22 7.11 -20.82
CA GLU A 17 -20.42 6.89 -20.00
C GLU A 17 -20.84 5.40 -19.99
N GLU A 18 -20.69 4.67 -21.12
CA GLU A 18 -21.06 3.25 -21.21
C GLU A 18 -20.18 2.33 -20.34
N ARG A 19 -18.93 2.73 -20.02
CA ARG A 19 -18.02 1.96 -19.18
C ARG A 19 -18.23 2.13 -17.67
N LEU A 20 -18.96 3.14 -17.26
CA LEU A 20 -19.23 3.40 -15.83
C LEU A 20 -20.44 2.64 -15.31
N ASP A 21 -21.36 2.29 -16.16
CA ASP A 21 -22.59 1.56 -15.80
C ASP A 21 -22.33 0.07 -15.50
N ASP A 22 -21.15 -0.46 -15.84
CA ASP A 22 -20.85 -1.89 -15.72
C ASP A 22 -20.07 -2.28 -14.44
N ILE A 23 -19.53 -1.33 -13.67
CA ILE A 23 -18.72 -1.65 -12.48
C ILE A 23 -19.60 -1.85 -11.25
N GLY A 24 -19.73 -3.09 -10.80
CA GLY A 24 -20.45 -3.46 -9.58
C GLY A 24 -19.54 -3.89 -8.44
N TYR A 25 -20.14 -4.28 -7.33
CA TYR A 25 -19.40 -4.87 -6.21
C TYR A 25 -18.77 -6.22 -6.55
N ASP A 26 -19.28 -6.90 -7.56
CA ASP A 26 -18.75 -8.19 -8.04
C ASP A 26 -17.38 -8.04 -8.74
N ASP A 27 -17.04 -6.82 -9.18
CA ASP A 27 -15.77 -6.48 -9.79
C ASP A 27 -14.71 -6.04 -8.77
N ILE A 28 -15.04 -6.09 -7.47
CA ILE A 28 -14.15 -5.74 -6.38
C ILE A 28 -13.81 -6.98 -5.57
N GLY A 29 -12.52 -7.35 -5.55
CA GLY A 29 -11.99 -8.46 -4.76
C GLY A 29 -11.04 -8.00 -3.66
N GLY A 30 -10.90 -8.84 -2.63
CA GLY A 30 -9.85 -8.71 -1.61
C GLY A 30 -10.08 -7.65 -0.52
N VAL A 31 -11.21 -6.94 -0.53
CA VAL A 31 -11.51 -5.84 0.41
C VAL A 31 -12.89 -5.99 1.08
N ARG A 32 -13.33 -7.22 1.34
CA ARG A 32 -14.68 -7.49 1.87
C ARG A 32 -15.00 -6.75 3.17
N LYS A 33 -14.04 -6.67 4.11
CA LYS A 33 -14.22 -5.99 5.40
C LYS A 33 -14.33 -4.48 5.21
N GLN A 34 -13.47 -3.92 4.37
CA GLN A 34 -13.46 -2.50 4.04
C GLN A 34 -14.73 -2.11 3.27
N LEU A 35 -15.12 -2.95 2.31
CA LEU A 35 -16.35 -2.73 1.55
C LEU A 35 -17.59 -2.72 2.46
N ALA A 36 -17.67 -3.61 3.44
CA ALA A 36 -18.75 -3.60 4.43
C ALA A 36 -18.78 -2.29 5.24
N GLN A 37 -17.61 -1.79 5.66
CA GLN A 37 -17.49 -0.49 6.34
C GLN A 37 -17.92 0.67 5.44
N ILE A 38 -17.50 0.66 4.17
CA ILE A 38 -17.86 1.70 3.20
C ILE A 38 -19.37 1.71 2.96
N ARG A 39 -19.99 0.54 2.82
CA ARG A 39 -21.44 0.39 2.69
C ARG A 39 -22.18 1.01 3.89
N GLU A 40 -21.72 0.72 5.10
CA GLU A 40 -22.31 1.28 6.32
C GLU A 40 -22.18 2.80 6.37
N ILE A 41 -21.03 3.36 5.96
CA ILE A 41 -20.74 4.79 6.07
C ILE A 41 -21.38 5.60 4.94
N VAL A 42 -21.44 5.07 3.72
CA VAL A 42 -21.86 5.79 2.50
C VAL A 42 -23.24 5.36 2.04
N GLU A 43 -23.47 4.07 1.85
CA GLU A 43 -24.71 3.55 1.27
C GLU A 43 -25.89 3.71 2.24
N LEU A 44 -25.69 3.37 3.50
CA LEU A 44 -26.75 3.42 4.49
C LEU A 44 -27.34 4.83 4.72
N PRO A 45 -26.53 5.91 4.84
CA PRO A 45 -27.06 7.28 4.94
C PRO A 45 -27.77 7.77 3.68
N LEU A 46 -27.34 7.34 2.50
CA LEU A 46 -27.93 7.74 1.23
C LEU A 46 -29.27 7.03 0.97
N ARG A 47 -29.33 5.72 1.23
CA ARG A 47 -30.56 4.91 1.01
C ARG A 47 -31.59 5.05 2.14
N HIS A 48 -31.13 5.14 3.40
CA HIS A 48 -32.01 5.11 4.57
C HIS A 48 -31.76 6.28 5.54
N PRO A 49 -31.92 7.53 5.12
CA PRO A 49 -31.67 8.69 5.99
C PRO A 49 -32.63 8.77 7.19
N GLY A 50 -33.77 8.11 7.10
CA GLY A 50 -34.76 8.03 8.19
C GLY A 50 -34.24 7.34 9.45
N LEU A 51 -33.35 6.35 9.31
CA LEU A 51 -32.76 5.62 10.45
C LEU A 51 -31.91 6.55 11.32
N PHE A 52 -31.12 7.43 10.71
CA PHE A 52 -30.28 8.39 11.43
C PHE A 52 -31.12 9.46 12.14
N LYS A 53 -32.25 9.87 11.51
CA LYS A 53 -33.18 10.83 12.13
C LYS A 53 -33.91 10.24 13.32
N SER A 54 -34.33 8.96 13.26
CA SER A 54 -35.03 8.29 14.38
C SER A 54 -34.13 8.09 15.60
N LEU A 55 -32.81 7.87 15.37
CA LEU A 55 -31.82 7.74 16.42
C LEU A 55 -31.24 9.08 16.91
N GLY A 56 -31.58 10.20 16.26
CA GLY A 56 -31.05 11.53 16.58
C GLY A 56 -29.55 11.69 16.26
N ILE A 57 -28.97 10.81 15.43
CA ILE A 57 -27.55 10.80 15.10
C ILE A 57 -27.35 11.50 13.76
N LYS A 58 -26.30 12.31 13.65
CA LYS A 58 -25.89 12.91 12.37
C LYS A 58 -25.10 11.87 11.58
N PRO A 59 -25.48 11.59 10.31
CA PRO A 59 -24.71 10.69 9.46
C PRO A 59 -23.30 11.26 9.19
N PRO A 60 -22.29 10.39 9.01
CA PRO A 60 -20.96 10.81 8.57
C PRO A 60 -21.07 11.48 7.20
N ARG A 61 -20.29 12.55 6.99
CA ARG A 61 -20.32 13.33 5.74
C ARG A 61 -19.14 13.07 4.85
N GLY A 62 -18.03 12.64 5.44
CA GLY A 62 -16.79 12.43 4.72
C GLY A 62 -16.06 11.16 5.13
N MET A 63 -15.48 10.51 4.15
CA MET A 63 -14.67 9.33 4.32
C MET A 63 -13.36 9.48 3.57
N LEU A 64 -12.26 9.10 4.22
CA LEU A 64 -10.93 9.06 3.62
C LEU A 64 -10.52 7.61 3.39
N MET A 65 -10.28 7.25 2.14
CA MET A 65 -9.65 5.98 1.76
C MET A 65 -8.16 6.20 1.58
N PHE A 66 -7.35 5.35 2.16
CA PHE A 66 -5.90 5.42 2.00
C PHE A 66 -5.30 4.03 1.78
N GLY A 67 -4.14 3.98 1.12
CA GLY A 67 -3.44 2.74 0.82
C GLY A 67 -2.50 2.90 -0.36
N PRO A 68 -1.74 1.86 -0.73
CA PRO A 68 -0.79 1.92 -1.83
C PRO A 68 -1.46 2.24 -3.16
N PRO A 69 -0.71 2.79 -4.15
CA PRO A 69 -1.23 2.98 -5.49
C PRO A 69 -1.65 1.63 -6.09
N GLY A 70 -2.68 1.63 -6.93
CA GLY A 70 -3.18 0.41 -7.56
C GLY A 70 -4.01 -0.52 -6.66
N SER A 71 -4.35 -0.13 -5.42
CA SER A 71 -5.23 -0.91 -4.52
C SER A 71 -6.72 -0.81 -4.83
N GLY A 72 -7.12 -0.09 -5.90
CA GLY A 72 -8.51 -0.02 -6.35
C GLY A 72 -9.38 1.04 -5.67
N LYS A 73 -8.82 2.06 -5.02
CA LYS A 73 -9.56 3.12 -4.30
C LYS A 73 -10.60 3.82 -5.17
N THR A 74 -10.21 4.23 -6.37
CA THR A 74 -11.09 4.89 -7.34
C THR A 74 -12.16 3.94 -7.88
N LEU A 75 -11.81 2.66 -8.10
CA LEU A 75 -12.74 1.62 -8.55
C LEU A 75 -13.82 1.36 -7.49
N ILE A 76 -13.43 1.28 -6.22
CA ILE A 76 -14.38 1.12 -5.11
C ILE A 76 -15.37 2.30 -5.07
N ALA A 77 -14.89 3.53 -5.21
CA ALA A 77 -15.76 4.71 -5.19
C ALA A 77 -16.78 4.70 -6.33
N ARG A 78 -16.37 4.28 -7.53
CA ARG A 78 -17.26 4.13 -8.69
C ARG A 78 -18.31 3.04 -8.46
N ALA A 79 -17.90 1.88 -7.98
CA ALA A 79 -18.82 0.79 -7.71
C ALA A 79 -19.85 1.15 -6.62
N VAL A 80 -19.43 1.85 -5.55
CA VAL A 80 -20.36 2.35 -4.54
C VAL A 80 -21.36 3.33 -5.12
N ALA A 81 -20.93 4.22 -6.00
CA ALA A 81 -21.81 5.18 -6.66
C ALA A 81 -22.84 4.49 -7.58
N ASN A 82 -22.37 3.52 -8.37
CA ASN A 82 -23.26 2.75 -9.26
C ASN A 82 -24.30 1.96 -8.47
N GLU A 83 -23.89 1.23 -7.44
CA GLU A 83 -24.79 0.43 -6.62
C GLU A 83 -25.79 1.28 -5.80
N THR A 84 -25.39 2.49 -5.39
CA THR A 84 -26.30 3.41 -4.68
C THR A 84 -27.24 4.16 -5.61
N GLY A 85 -26.96 4.19 -6.91
CA GLY A 85 -27.66 5.03 -7.88
C GLY A 85 -27.51 6.53 -7.62
N ALA A 86 -26.46 6.94 -6.90
CA ALA A 86 -26.16 8.33 -6.59
C ALA A 86 -25.39 8.99 -7.76
N PHE A 87 -25.58 10.31 -7.92
CA PHE A 87 -24.76 11.07 -8.86
C PHE A 87 -23.30 11.06 -8.39
N PHE A 88 -22.40 10.78 -9.31
CA PHE A 88 -20.97 10.67 -9.03
C PHE A 88 -20.19 11.84 -9.62
N PHE A 89 -19.54 12.62 -8.75
CA PHE A 89 -18.68 13.72 -9.13
C PHE A 89 -17.23 13.35 -8.86
N LEU A 90 -16.44 13.17 -9.93
CA LEU A 90 -15.02 12.89 -9.81
C LEU A 90 -14.23 14.20 -9.84
N ILE A 91 -13.37 14.39 -8.86
CA ILE A 91 -12.46 15.53 -8.74
C ILE A 91 -11.03 14.97 -8.66
N ASN A 92 -10.23 15.21 -9.69
CA ASN A 92 -8.81 14.84 -9.70
C ASN A 92 -7.98 15.98 -9.09
N GLY A 93 -7.20 15.65 -8.05
CA GLY A 93 -6.39 16.63 -7.34
C GLY A 93 -5.43 17.44 -8.23
N PRO A 94 -4.57 16.78 -9.02
CA PRO A 94 -3.62 17.44 -9.91
C PRO A 94 -4.27 18.37 -10.94
N GLU A 95 -5.44 18.02 -11.46
CA GLU A 95 -6.16 18.84 -12.45
C GLU A 95 -6.62 20.17 -11.87
N ILE A 96 -7.07 20.17 -10.61
CA ILE A 96 -7.44 21.41 -9.93
C ILE A 96 -6.24 22.31 -9.72
N MET A 97 -5.07 21.72 -9.39
CA MET A 97 -3.85 22.47 -9.12
C MET A 97 -3.21 23.05 -10.38
N SER A 98 -3.42 22.43 -11.54
CA SER A 98 -2.82 22.87 -12.81
C SER A 98 -3.46 24.13 -13.39
N LYS A 99 -4.63 24.54 -12.93
CA LYS A 99 -5.36 25.73 -13.41
C LYS A 99 -4.92 27.02 -12.69
N MET A 100 -5.17 28.16 -13.31
CA MET A 100 -4.79 29.48 -12.76
C MET A 100 -5.42 29.72 -11.39
N ALA A 101 -4.72 30.47 -10.55
CA ALA A 101 -5.22 30.88 -9.24
C ALA A 101 -6.56 31.62 -9.34
N GLY A 102 -7.57 31.10 -8.64
CA GLY A 102 -8.96 31.61 -8.67
C GLY A 102 -9.93 30.72 -9.43
N GLU A 103 -9.55 30.10 -10.53
CA GLU A 103 -10.42 29.15 -11.26
C GLU A 103 -10.61 27.84 -10.48
N SER A 104 -9.55 27.39 -9.79
CA SER A 104 -9.56 26.18 -8.98
C SER A 104 -10.57 26.26 -7.83
N GLU A 105 -10.66 27.42 -7.17
CA GLU A 105 -11.61 27.65 -6.07
C GLU A 105 -13.06 27.69 -6.58
N ASP A 106 -13.28 28.34 -7.74
CA ASP A 106 -14.62 28.43 -8.36
C ASP A 106 -15.10 27.07 -8.89
N ASN A 107 -14.20 26.25 -9.42
CA ASN A 107 -14.52 24.90 -9.87
C ASN A 107 -14.95 24.01 -8.70
N LEU A 108 -14.24 24.07 -7.56
CA LEU A 108 -14.66 23.37 -6.35
C LEU A 108 -16.04 23.84 -5.87
N ARG A 109 -16.31 25.16 -5.85
CA ARG A 109 -17.62 25.68 -5.47
C ARG A 109 -18.73 25.18 -6.39
N LYS A 110 -18.50 25.19 -7.71
CA LYS A 110 -19.45 24.69 -8.70
C LYS A 110 -19.74 23.20 -8.49
N ALA A 111 -18.70 22.37 -8.33
CA ALA A 111 -18.86 20.93 -8.11
C ALA A 111 -19.70 20.65 -6.84
N PHE A 112 -19.44 21.32 -5.73
CA PHE A 112 -20.23 21.15 -4.50
C PHE A 112 -21.66 21.67 -4.67
N ALA A 113 -21.87 22.79 -5.36
CA ALA A 113 -23.20 23.33 -5.62
C ALA A 113 -24.03 22.43 -6.56
N GLU A 114 -23.42 21.83 -7.57
CA GLU A 114 -24.05 20.86 -8.45
C GLU A 114 -24.38 19.55 -7.73
N ALA A 115 -23.47 19.06 -6.88
CA ALA A 115 -23.73 17.90 -6.06
C ALA A 115 -24.91 18.11 -5.07
N GLU A 116 -25.07 19.32 -4.52
CA GLU A 116 -26.23 19.63 -3.68
C GLU A 116 -27.55 19.68 -4.48
N LYS A 117 -27.50 20.12 -5.75
CA LYS A 117 -28.69 20.15 -6.63
C LYS A 117 -29.13 18.76 -7.06
N ASN A 118 -28.17 17.87 -7.32
CA ASN A 118 -28.40 16.53 -7.85
C ASN A 118 -28.37 15.46 -6.74
N ALA A 119 -28.75 15.82 -5.53
CA ALA A 119 -28.79 14.86 -4.42
C ALA A 119 -29.85 13.75 -4.64
N PRO A 120 -29.55 12.46 -4.32
CA PRO A 120 -28.37 11.97 -3.59
C PRO A 120 -27.11 11.91 -4.46
N SER A 121 -25.98 12.37 -3.94
CA SER A 121 -24.74 12.47 -4.69
C SER A 121 -23.50 12.10 -3.87
N ILE A 122 -22.47 11.62 -4.57
CA ILE A 122 -21.16 11.30 -4.02
C ILE A 122 -20.14 12.19 -4.72
N ILE A 123 -19.40 12.97 -3.94
CA ILE A 123 -18.24 13.71 -4.42
C ILE A 123 -17.01 12.87 -4.10
N PHE A 124 -16.28 12.44 -5.11
CA PHE A 124 -15.04 11.69 -4.94
C PHE A 124 -13.85 12.57 -5.32
N ILE A 125 -12.93 12.75 -4.37
CA ILE A 125 -11.71 13.54 -4.55
C ILE A 125 -10.53 12.56 -4.59
N ASP A 126 -9.97 12.37 -5.77
CA ASP A 126 -8.78 11.52 -5.92
C ASP A 126 -7.50 12.34 -5.68
N GLU A 127 -6.47 11.68 -5.17
CA GLU A 127 -5.18 12.30 -4.83
C GLU A 127 -5.31 13.58 -4.01
N ILE A 128 -6.11 13.53 -2.93
CA ILE A 128 -6.37 14.69 -2.08
C ILE A 128 -5.11 15.31 -1.47
N ASP A 129 -4.03 14.55 -1.35
CA ASP A 129 -2.74 15.01 -0.87
C ASP A 129 -2.07 16.03 -1.81
N SER A 130 -2.44 16.07 -3.10
CA SER A 130 -2.03 17.10 -4.04
C SER A 130 -2.71 18.45 -3.76
N ILE A 131 -4.00 18.42 -3.35
CA ILE A 131 -4.79 19.63 -3.08
C ILE A 131 -4.54 20.16 -1.67
N ALA A 132 -4.38 19.26 -0.70
CA ALA A 132 -4.37 19.58 0.72
C ALA A 132 -3.14 19.02 1.47
N PRO A 133 -1.92 19.37 1.06
CA PRO A 133 -0.72 18.97 1.77
C PRO A 133 -0.64 19.63 3.16
N LYS A 134 0.18 19.07 4.06
CA LYS A 134 0.46 19.66 5.38
C LYS A 134 0.98 21.09 5.24
N ARG A 135 0.50 21.98 6.11
CA ARG A 135 0.86 23.41 6.10
C ARG A 135 2.35 23.69 6.20
N ASP A 136 3.09 22.81 6.86
CA ASP A 136 4.55 22.91 7.04
C ASP A 136 5.33 22.71 5.73
N LYS A 137 4.73 22.02 4.76
CA LYS A 137 5.32 21.73 3.43
C LYS A 137 4.83 22.69 2.33
N VAL A 138 3.87 23.56 2.63
CA VAL A 138 3.22 24.44 1.65
C VAL A 138 3.93 25.78 1.58
N ASN A 139 4.63 26.04 0.48
CA ASN A 139 5.25 27.34 0.18
C ASN A 139 4.34 28.26 -0.66
N GLY A 140 3.18 27.81 -1.13
CA GLY A 140 2.27 28.52 -2.02
C GLY A 140 1.06 29.13 -1.29
N GLU A 141 0.74 30.41 -1.57
CA GLU A 141 -0.50 31.07 -1.10
C GLU A 141 -1.75 30.45 -1.72
N VAL A 142 -1.64 29.95 -2.96
CA VAL A 142 -2.74 29.36 -3.72
C VAL A 142 -3.21 28.07 -3.07
N GLU A 143 -2.29 27.18 -2.71
CA GLU A 143 -2.60 25.92 -2.05
C GLU A 143 -3.33 26.12 -0.72
N ARG A 144 -2.87 27.10 0.09
CA ARG A 144 -3.53 27.45 1.36
C ARG A 144 -4.95 27.95 1.18
N ARG A 145 -5.24 28.68 0.09
CA ARG A 145 -6.58 29.16 -0.24
C ARG A 145 -7.49 28.02 -0.64
N ILE A 146 -7.02 27.09 -1.49
CA ILE A 146 -7.78 25.91 -1.92
C ILE A 146 -8.13 25.03 -0.72
N VAL A 147 -7.18 24.74 0.17
CA VAL A 147 -7.43 24.01 1.42
C VAL A 147 -8.50 24.71 2.27
N SER A 148 -8.36 26.02 2.47
CA SER A 148 -9.33 26.79 3.26
C SER A 148 -10.72 26.80 2.64
N GLN A 149 -10.78 26.85 1.31
CA GLN A 149 -12.04 26.74 0.57
C GLN A 149 -12.68 25.37 0.71
N LEU A 150 -11.90 24.28 0.56
CA LEU A 150 -12.38 22.93 0.76
C LEU A 150 -12.94 22.72 2.18
N LEU A 151 -12.22 23.20 3.19
CA LEU A 151 -12.68 23.15 4.58
C LEU A 151 -14.02 23.87 4.76
N THR A 152 -14.15 25.07 4.16
CA THR A 152 -15.39 25.87 4.22
C THR A 152 -16.56 25.17 3.52
N LEU A 153 -16.30 24.55 2.37
CA LEU A 153 -17.32 23.81 1.61
C LEU A 153 -17.78 22.57 2.37
N MET A 154 -16.86 21.80 2.96
CA MET A 154 -17.21 20.63 3.77
C MET A 154 -18.01 21.02 5.03
N ASP A 155 -17.63 22.09 5.71
CA ASP A 155 -18.37 22.59 6.87
C ASP A 155 -19.76 23.16 6.46
N GLY A 156 -19.84 23.73 5.26
CA GLY A 156 -21.06 24.30 4.67
C GLY A 156 -22.09 23.29 4.18
N LEU A 157 -21.73 22.02 3.98
CA LEU A 157 -22.68 20.98 3.55
C LEU A 157 -23.83 20.88 4.56
N LYS A 158 -25.04 21.16 4.10
CA LYS A 158 -26.23 21.07 4.96
C LYS A 158 -26.50 19.63 5.36
N ALA A 159 -26.89 19.40 6.61
CA ALA A 159 -27.21 18.07 7.13
C ALA A 159 -28.35 17.35 6.39
N ARG A 160 -29.03 18.04 5.48
CA ARG A 160 -30.16 17.55 4.67
C ARG A 160 -29.80 17.29 3.20
N ALA A 161 -28.56 17.57 2.81
CA ALA A 161 -28.20 17.59 1.38
C ALA A 161 -28.03 16.19 0.77
N HIS A 162 -28.04 15.11 1.55
CA HIS A 162 -27.76 13.73 1.07
C HIS A 162 -26.53 13.67 0.15
N VAL A 163 -25.49 14.43 0.50
CA VAL A 163 -24.20 14.46 -0.19
C VAL A 163 -23.15 13.83 0.71
N VAL A 164 -22.41 12.87 0.20
CA VAL A 164 -21.28 12.23 0.88
C VAL A 164 -20.01 12.56 0.12
N VAL A 165 -18.96 12.97 0.84
CA VAL A 165 -17.66 13.25 0.25
C VAL A 165 -16.73 12.09 0.54
N MET A 166 -16.22 11.46 -0.50
CA MET A 166 -15.19 10.42 -0.41
C MET A 166 -13.88 10.99 -0.91
N ALA A 167 -12.78 10.74 -0.24
CA ALA A 167 -11.47 11.14 -0.70
C ALA A 167 -10.51 9.94 -0.72
N ALA A 168 -9.57 9.96 -1.65
CA ALA A 168 -8.53 8.95 -1.76
C ALA A 168 -7.14 9.58 -1.69
N THR A 169 -6.21 8.88 -1.05
CA THR A 169 -4.79 9.26 -0.99
C THR A 169 -3.90 8.03 -0.91
N ASN A 170 -2.71 8.14 -1.47
CA ASN A 170 -1.64 7.17 -1.27
C ASN A 170 -0.80 7.49 -0.01
N ARG A 171 -0.86 8.74 0.49
CA ARG A 171 -0.02 9.25 1.59
C ARG A 171 -0.85 9.90 2.69
N PRO A 172 -1.47 9.13 3.60
CA PRO A 172 -2.37 9.69 4.63
C PRO A 172 -1.65 10.66 5.57
N ASN A 173 -0.34 10.50 5.75
CA ASN A 173 0.48 11.36 6.60
C ASN A 173 0.84 12.71 5.96
N SER A 174 0.61 12.91 4.66
CA SER A 174 0.88 14.17 3.96
C SER A 174 -0.29 15.16 4.01
N ILE A 175 -1.49 14.73 4.37
CA ILE A 175 -2.71 15.54 4.39
C ILE A 175 -2.74 16.49 5.61
N ASP A 176 -3.33 17.69 5.43
CA ASP A 176 -3.57 18.64 6.52
C ASP A 176 -4.46 18.00 7.62
N PRO A 177 -4.00 17.95 8.88
CA PRO A 177 -4.76 17.39 10.00
C PRO A 177 -6.14 18.04 10.22
N ALA A 178 -6.34 19.27 9.72
CA ALA A 178 -7.63 19.94 9.80
C ALA A 178 -8.74 19.26 9.00
N LEU A 179 -8.40 18.52 7.94
CA LEU A 179 -9.36 17.72 7.15
C LEU A 179 -9.77 16.42 7.87
N ARG A 180 -8.90 15.88 8.72
CA ARG A 180 -9.10 14.61 9.45
C ARG A 180 -9.82 14.82 10.80
N ARG A 181 -10.70 15.84 10.90
CA ARG A 181 -11.48 16.14 12.08
C ARG A 181 -12.92 15.71 11.93
N PHE A 182 -13.60 15.50 13.09
CA PHE A 182 -15.03 15.20 13.12
C PHE A 182 -15.85 16.23 12.33
N GLY A 183 -16.80 15.73 11.53
CA GLY A 183 -17.64 16.55 10.65
C GLY A 183 -17.06 16.79 9.25
N ARG A 184 -15.85 16.33 8.99
CA ARG A 184 -15.17 16.36 7.68
C ARG A 184 -14.83 14.92 7.26
N PHE A 185 -13.57 14.55 7.11
CA PHE A 185 -13.17 13.15 6.94
C PHE A 185 -12.98 12.51 8.32
N ASP A 186 -14.09 12.16 8.94
CA ASP A 186 -14.12 11.58 10.29
C ASP A 186 -13.98 10.06 10.29
N ARG A 187 -14.10 9.43 9.13
CA ARG A 187 -13.91 8.01 8.94
C ARG A 187 -12.77 7.75 7.98
N GLU A 188 -11.85 6.89 8.39
CA GLU A 188 -10.69 6.48 7.62
C GLU A 188 -10.78 4.98 7.36
N VAL A 189 -10.58 4.58 6.11
CA VAL A 189 -10.61 3.18 5.67
C VAL A 189 -9.28 2.86 5.00
N ASP A 190 -8.56 1.90 5.58
CA ASP A 190 -7.30 1.39 5.05
C ASP A 190 -7.57 0.35 3.96
N ILE A 191 -7.24 0.68 2.71
CA ILE A 191 -7.29 -0.23 1.57
C ILE A 191 -5.85 -0.68 1.31
N GLY A 192 -5.39 -1.59 2.16
CA GLY A 192 -4.04 -2.12 2.11
C GLY A 192 -3.81 -3.12 0.97
N VAL A 193 -2.66 -3.80 1.03
CA VAL A 193 -2.34 -4.92 0.14
C VAL A 193 -3.27 -6.10 0.48
N PRO A 194 -3.87 -6.78 -0.51
CA PRO A 194 -4.77 -7.89 -0.28
C PRO A 194 -4.03 -9.10 0.33
N ASP A 195 -4.70 -9.82 1.21
CA ASP A 195 -4.25 -11.11 1.73
C ASP A 195 -4.34 -12.22 0.67
N GLU A 196 -3.90 -13.43 0.97
CA GLU A 196 -3.90 -14.56 0.01
C GLU A 196 -5.29 -14.81 -0.57
N THR A 197 -6.31 -14.83 0.27
CA THR A 197 -7.70 -15.01 -0.16
C THR A 197 -8.19 -13.85 -1.00
N GLY A 198 -7.79 -12.64 -0.65
CA GLY A 198 -8.10 -11.43 -1.42
C GLY A 198 -7.43 -11.42 -2.79
N ARG A 199 -6.16 -11.85 -2.87
CA ARG A 199 -5.47 -11.97 -4.17
C ARG A 199 -6.13 -13.01 -5.07
N MET A 200 -6.58 -14.13 -4.50
CA MET A 200 -7.32 -15.13 -5.24
C MET A 200 -8.65 -14.57 -5.80
N GLU A 201 -9.38 -13.76 -5.01
CA GLU A 201 -10.59 -13.09 -5.50
C GLU A 201 -10.31 -12.14 -6.65
N VAL A 202 -9.26 -11.31 -6.52
CA VAL A 202 -8.83 -10.37 -7.58
C VAL A 202 -8.39 -11.11 -8.84
N LEU A 203 -7.61 -12.20 -8.72
CA LEU A 203 -7.22 -13.03 -9.85
C LEU A 203 -8.44 -13.63 -10.56
N ARG A 204 -9.43 -14.15 -9.82
CA ARG A 204 -10.67 -14.67 -10.41
C ARG A 204 -11.44 -13.60 -11.20
N ILE A 205 -11.47 -12.36 -10.72
CA ILE A 205 -12.11 -11.26 -11.42
C ILE A 205 -11.39 -10.98 -12.75
N HIS A 206 -10.05 -10.83 -12.72
CA HIS A 206 -9.29 -10.52 -13.94
C HIS A 206 -9.21 -11.69 -14.91
N THR A 207 -9.32 -12.93 -14.45
CA THR A 207 -9.32 -14.11 -15.32
C THR A 207 -10.70 -14.54 -15.81
N LYS A 208 -11.78 -13.88 -15.36
CA LYS A 208 -13.18 -14.22 -15.70
C LYS A 208 -13.43 -14.34 -17.21
N ASN A 209 -12.82 -13.45 -17.99
CA ASN A 209 -12.98 -13.39 -19.45
C ASN A 209 -11.80 -14.03 -20.21
N MET A 210 -10.85 -14.66 -19.50
CA MET A 210 -9.69 -15.29 -20.11
C MET A 210 -9.96 -16.78 -20.33
N LYS A 211 -9.47 -17.33 -21.44
CA LYS A 211 -9.44 -18.79 -21.64
C LYS A 211 -8.26 -19.37 -20.86
N LEU A 212 -8.54 -20.02 -19.73
CA LEU A 212 -7.56 -20.71 -18.93
C LEU A 212 -7.52 -22.19 -19.30
N ALA A 213 -6.33 -22.78 -19.27
CA ALA A 213 -6.15 -24.23 -19.37
C ALA A 213 -6.54 -24.90 -18.03
N GLU A 214 -6.85 -26.19 -18.07
CA GLU A 214 -7.26 -26.97 -16.89
C GLU A 214 -6.13 -27.13 -15.85
N ASP A 215 -4.88 -26.90 -16.24
CA ASP A 215 -3.69 -27.01 -15.39
C ASP A 215 -3.43 -25.77 -14.51
N VAL A 216 -4.19 -24.67 -14.70
CA VAL A 216 -3.95 -23.41 -13.98
C VAL A 216 -4.48 -23.46 -12.55
N ASP A 217 -3.57 -23.38 -11.59
CA ASP A 217 -3.88 -23.27 -10.16
C ASP A 217 -3.76 -21.81 -9.70
N LEU A 218 -4.89 -21.11 -9.66
CA LEU A 218 -4.95 -19.71 -9.17
C LEU A 218 -4.63 -19.59 -7.69
N GLU A 219 -4.81 -20.64 -6.88
CA GLU A 219 -4.45 -20.62 -5.46
C GLU A 219 -2.94 -20.61 -5.30
N GLN A 220 -2.21 -21.41 -6.11
CA GLN A 220 -0.76 -21.38 -6.13
C GLN A 220 -0.25 -20.00 -6.56
N VAL A 221 -0.79 -19.41 -7.62
CA VAL A 221 -0.43 -18.07 -8.08
C VAL A 221 -0.69 -17.02 -6.98
N ALA A 222 -1.82 -17.12 -6.26
CA ALA A 222 -2.12 -16.23 -5.16
C ALA A 222 -1.14 -16.36 -3.98
N ARG A 223 -0.60 -17.55 -3.72
CA ARG A 223 0.45 -17.76 -2.72
C ARG A 223 1.78 -17.14 -3.14
N GLU A 224 2.15 -17.28 -4.40
CA GLU A 224 3.42 -16.78 -4.93
C GLU A 224 3.46 -15.25 -5.14
N THR A 225 2.30 -14.58 -5.19
CA THR A 225 2.17 -13.12 -5.43
C THR A 225 2.15 -12.29 -4.14
N HIS A 226 3.06 -12.52 -3.20
CA HIS A 226 3.14 -11.71 -1.99
C HIS A 226 3.41 -10.23 -2.30
N GLY A 227 2.68 -9.33 -1.62
CA GLY A 227 2.87 -7.88 -1.77
C GLY A 227 2.30 -7.28 -3.05
N PHE A 228 1.67 -8.07 -3.92
CA PHE A 228 1.01 -7.57 -5.12
C PHE A 228 -0.30 -6.86 -4.77
N VAL A 229 -0.50 -5.67 -5.34
CA VAL A 229 -1.77 -4.95 -5.29
C VAL A 229 -2.67 -5.35 -6.47
N GLY A 230 -3.92 -4.89 -6.47
CA GLY A 230 -4.87 -5.23 -7.54
C GLY A 230 -4.36 -4.93 -8.95
N ALA A 231 -3.72 -3.78 -9.14
CA ALA A 231 -3.13 -3.41 -10.43
C ALA A 231 -1.99 -4.33 -10.88
N ASP A 232 -1.18 -4.83 -9.93
CA ASP A 232 -0.09 -5.75 -10.25
C ASP A 232 -0.61 -7.12 -10.67
N LEU A 233 -1.68 -7.59 -10.01
CA LEU A 233 -2.36 -8.84 -10.38
C LEU A 233 -3.02 -8.74 -11.76
N ALA A 234 -3.61 -7.59 -12.09
CA ALA A 234 -4.13 -7.32 -13.42
C ALA A 234 -3.02 -7.34 -14.48
N ALA A 235 -1.88 -6.67 -14.19
CA ALA A 235 -0.71 -6.67 -15.05
C ALA A 235 -0.13 -8.08 -15.24
N LEU A 236 -0.09 -8.89 -14.17
CA LEU A 236 0.36 -10.27 -14.23
C LEU A 236 -0.54 -11.12 -15.16
N CYS A 237 -1.86 -10.99 -15.04
CA CYS A 237 -2.80 -11.68 -15.91
C CYS A 237 -2.63 -11.24 -17.37
N THR A 238 -2.45 -9.95 -17.62
CA THR A 238 -2.21 -9.40 -18.96
C THR A 238 -0.89 -9.93 -19.55
N GLU A 239 0.19 -9.95 -18.77
CA GLU A 239 1.49 -10.45 -19.24
C GLU A 239 1.44 -11.96 -19.51
N ALA A 240 0.72 -12.74 -18.69
CA ALA A 240 0.51 -14.16 -18.95
C ALA A 240 -0.27 -14.40 -20.27
N ALA A 241 -1.26 -13.56 -20.56
CA ALA A 241 -1.98 -13.61 -21.83
C ALA A 241 -1.07 -13.22 -23.01
N LEU A 242 -0.27 -12.17 -22.86
CA LEU A 242 0.71 -11.75 -23.88
C LEU A 242 1.77 -12.82 -24.13
N GLN A 243 2.21 -13.54 -23.08
CA GLN A 243 3.13 -14.66 -23.24
C GLN A 243 2.53 -15.81 -24.06
N CYS A 244 1.25 -16.13 -23.83
CA CYS A 244 0.53 -17.10 -24.63
C CYS A 244 0.43 -16.67 -26.12
N ILE A 245 0.21 -15.39 -26.38
CA ILE A 245 0.18 -14.83 -27.74
C ILE A 245 1.58 -14.93 -28.38
N ARG A 246 2.63 -14.56 -27.65
CA ARG A 246 4.03 -14.63 -28.15
C ARG A 246 4.43 -16.05 -28.57
N GLU A 247 4.03 -17.06 -27.82
CA GLU A 247 4.32 -18.46 -28.17
C GLU A 247 3.62 -18.93 -29.44
N LYS A 248 2.48 -18.32 -29.76
CA LYS A 248 1.71 -18.64 -30.98
C LYS A 248 2.00 -17.72 -32.15
N MET A 249 2.87 -16.72 -31.97
CA MET A 249 3.15 -15.69 -32.95
C MET A 249 3.78 -16.24 -34.23
N ASP A 250 4.55 -17.33 -34.13
CA ASP A 250 5.15 -18.01 -35.28
C ASP A 250 4.12 -18.74 -36.17
N VAL A 251 2.91 -18.98 -35.64
CA VAL A 251 1.81 -19.67 -36.35
C VAL A 251 0.81 -18.67 -36.92
N ILE A 252 0.83 -17.42 -36.42
CA ILE A 252 -0.07 -16.36 -36.88
C ILE A 252 0.58 -15.64 -38.05
N ASP A 253 -0.03 -15.69 -39.23
CA ASP A 253 0.38 -14.89 -40.37
C ASP A 253 -0.05 -13.43 -40.10
N LEU A 254 0.94 -12.53 -39.95
CA LEU A 254 0.67 -11.12 -39.67
C LEU A 254 0.25 -10.32 -40.92
N ASP A 255 0.34 -10.91 -42.09
CA ASP A 255 -0.05 -10.29 -43.34
C ASP A 255 -1.52 -10.55 -43.72
N ASP A 256 -2.17 -11.52 -43.04
CA ASP A 256 -3.61 -11.80 -43.21
C ASP A 256 -4.44 -11.04 -42.17
N ASP A 257 -5.49 -10.34 -42.65
CA ASP A 257 -6.44 -9.60 -41.79
C ASP A 257 -7.37 -10.51 -40.96
N GLU A 258 -7.46 -11.82 -41.29
CA GLU A 258 -8.28 -12.81 -40.59
C GLU A 258 -7.41 -13.87 -39.90
N ILE A 259 -7.55 -13.98 -38.60
CA ILE A 259 -6.88 -15.04 -37.80
C ILE A 259 -7.71 -16.30 -37.88
N ASP A 260 -7.09 -17.44 -38.18
CA ASP A 260 -7.72 -18.75 -38.23
C ASP A 260 -8.45 -19.07 -36.91
N ALA A 261 -9.74 -19.46 -37.04
CA ALA A 261 -10.57 -19.79 -35.89
C ALA A 261 -9.99 -20.96 -35.07
N GLU A 262 -9.29 -21.92 -35.70
CA GLU A 262 -8.63 -23.05 -35.03
C GLU A 262 -7.48 -22.58 -34.12
N VAL A 263 -6.73 -21.55 -34.53
CA VAL A 263 -5.67 -20.94 -33.72
C VAL A 263 -6.28 -20.23 -32.51
N LEU A 264 -7.35 -19.46 -32.72
CA LEU A 264 -8.08 -18.78 -31.63
C LEU A 264 -8.70 -19.75 -30.63
N GLU A 265 -9.20 -20.92 -31.10
CA GLU A 265 -9.73 -21.95 -30.20
C GLU A 265 -8.64 -22.66 -29.41
N SER A 266 -7.45 -22.83 -29.97
CA SER A 266 -6.29 -23.47 -29.33
C SER A 266 -5.57 -22.57 -28.33
N MET A 267 -5.87 -21.27 -28.27
CA MET A 267 -5.26 -20.34 -27.33
C MET A 267 -5.86 -20.55 -25.93
N ALA A 268 -5.03 -20.98 -25.00
CA ALA A 268 -5.36 -21.05 -23.57
C ALA A 268 -4.13 -20.70 -22.74
N VAL A 269 -4.33 -19.89 -21.71
CA VAL A 269 -3.25 -19.51 -20.79
C VAL A 269 -2.98 -20.68 -19.86
N THR A 270 -1.72 -21.13 -19.79
CA THR A 270 -1.26 -22.26 -18.97
C THR A 270 -0.56 -21.80 -17.70
N ASN A 271 -0.33 -22.69 -16.75
CA ASN A 271 0.43 -22.40 -15.52
C ASN A 271 1.90 -22.01 -15.83
N ALA A 272 2.47 -22.49 -16.94
CA ALA A 272 3.81 -22.11 -17.38
C ALA A 272 3.89 -20.62 -17.75
N HIS A 273 2.86 -20.07 -18.40
CA HIS A 273 2.79 -18.63 -18.72
C HIS A 273 2.75 -17.78 -17.45
N PHE A 274 1.96 -18.17 -16.43
CA PHE A 274 1.94 -17.47 -15.15
C PHE A 274 3.30 -17.50 -14.45
N ARG A 275 3.99 -18.64 -14.43
CA ARG A 275 5.34 -18.73 -13.82
C ARG A 275 6.38 -17.90 -14.55
N SER A 276 6.34 -17.88 -15.89
CA SER A 276 7.22 -17.00 -16.68
C SER A 276 6.95 -15.54 -16.37
N SER A 277 5.68 -15.15 -16.31
CA SER A 277 5.27 -13.76 -16.03
C SER A 277 5.60 -13.33 -14.60
N LEU A 278 5.51 -14.22 -13.60
CA LEU A 278 5.93 -13.96 -12.22
C LEU A 278 7.40 -13.59 -12.11
N SER A 279 8.27 -14.18 -12.96
CA SER A 279 9.70 -13.82 -12.98
C SER A 279 9.97 -12.42 -13.50
N SER A 280 9.06 -11.87 -14.33
CA SER A 280 9.19 -10.54 -14.95
C SER A 280 8.46 -9.44 -14.20
N CYS A 281 7.38 -9.78 -13.49
CA CYS A 281 6.52 -8.83 -12.80
C CYS A 281 6.97 -8.63 -11.34
N ASN A 282 7.38 -7.41 -11.00
CA ASN A 282 7.67 -7.02 -9.64
C ASN A 282 6.53 -6.18 -9.05
N PRO A 283 6.20 -6.35 -7.76
CA PRO A 283 5.11 -5.59 -7.11
C PRO A 283 5.37 -4.08 -7.15
N SER A 284 4.35 -3.31 -7.56
CA SER A 284 4.47 -1.86 -7.75
C SER A 284 4.55 -1.09 -6.43
N ALA A 285 3.89 -1.58 -5.39
CA ALA A 285 3.94 -0.99 -4.06
C ALA A 285 5.36 -0.92 -3.49
N LEU A 286 6.27 -1.69 -4.07
CA LEU A 286 7.65 -1.85 -3.63
C LEU A 286 8.67 -1.18 -4.58
N ARG A 287 8.22 -0.62 -5.73
CA ARG A 287 9.13 0.03 -6.70
C ARG A 287 9.81 1.28 -6.16
N GLU A 288 9.19 1.97 -5.22
CA GLU A 288 9.78 3.17 -4.59
C GLU A 288 10.79 2.85 -3.47
N THR A 289 10.83 1.62 -2.99
CA THR A 289 11.85 1.09 -2.08
C THR A 289 12.50 -0.10 -2.76
N VAL A 290 13.81 -0.25 -2.65
CA VAL A 290 14.51 -1.45 -3.14
C VAL A 290 14.05 -2.64 -2.30
N VAL A 291 12.90 -3.21 -2.68
CA VAL A 291 12.44 -4.47 -2.11
C VAL A 291 12.95 -5.56 -3.02
N GLU A 292 13.88 -6.29 -2.51
CA GLU A 292 14.38 -7.48 -3.16
C GLU A 292 13.51 -8.66 -2.72
N VAL A 293 13.04 -9.46 -3.66
CA VAL A 293 12.63 -10.83 -3.36
C VAL A 293 13.92 -11.63 -3.37
N PRO A 294 14.45 -12.03 -2.22
CA PRO A 294 15.75 -12.68 -2.18
C PRO A 294 15.63 -14.11 -2.71
N ASN A 295 16.44 -14.46 -3.70
CA ASN A 295 16.55 -15.82 -4.23
C ASN A 295 17.57 -16.67 -3.48
N VAL A 296 17.95 -16.29 -2.27
CA VAL A 296 18.97 -16.97 -1.44
C VAL A 296 18.28 -18.03 -0.57
N THR A 297 18.75 -19.26 -0.65
CA THR A 297 18.26 -20.39 0.16
C THR A 297 19.23 -20.71 1.30
N TRP A 298 18.80 -21.55 2.27
CA TRP A 298 19.68 -22.04 3.33
C TRP A 298 20.86 -22.86 2.80
N ASP A 299 20.73 -23.46 1.63
CA ASP A 299 21.79 -24.27 1.00
C ASP A 299 22.94 -23.42 0.47
N ASP A 300 22.67 -22.14 0.15
CA ASP A 300 23.70 -21.17 -0.27
C ASP A 300 24.58 -20.68 0.89
N ILE A 301 24.23 -21.03 2.13
CA ILE A 301 24.93 -20.59 3.34
C ILE A 301 25.62 -21.79 3.98
N GLY A 302 26.95 -21.85 3.90
CA GLY A 302 27.75 -22.88 4.56
C GLY A 302 27.96 -22.61 6.04
N GLY A 303 27.86 -23.65 6.88
CA GLY A 303 28.11 -23.57 8.33
C GLY A 303 27.03 -22.86 9.12
N LEU A 304 27.34 -22.40 10.33
CA LEU A 304 26.45 -21.64 11.22
C LEU A 304 25.14 -22.38 11.59
N GLU A 305 25.17 -23.72 11.73
CA GLU A 305 24.01 -24.55 12.00
C GLU A 305 23.24 -24.13 13.26
N ALA A 306 23.96 -23.78 14.34
CA ALA A 306 23.36 -23.31 15.58
C ALA A 306 22.60 -21.97 15.37
N THR A 307 23.22 -21.06 14.62
CA THR A 307 22.61 -19.74 14.30
C THR A 307 21.42 -19.89 13.39
N LYS A 308 21.47 -20.77 12.35
CA LYS A 308 20.35 -21.08 11.49
C LYS A 308 19.15 -21.58 12.30
N LYS A 309 19.39 -22.54 13.19
CA LYS A 309 18.33 -23.11 14.04
C LYS A 309 17.71 -22.06 14.98
N GLU A 310 18.53 -21.23 15.60
CA GLU A 310 18.04 -20.15 16.47
C GLU A 310 17.20 -19.12 15.70
N LEU A 311 17.59 -18.82 14.46
CA LEU A 311 16.84 -17.94 13.59
C LEU A 311 15.50 -18.55 13.12
N GLN A 312 15.50 -19.84 12.81
CA GLN A 312 14.26 -20.56 12.50
C GLN A 312 13.28 -20.50 13.67
N GLU A 313 13.76 -20.75 14.88
CA GLU A 313 12.91 -20.70 16.08
C GLU A 313 12.41 -19.27 16.39
N THR A 314 13.23 -18.25 16.14
CA THR A 314 12.94 -16.87 16.54
C THR A 314 12.12 -16.10 15.52
N VAL A 315 12.34 -16.34 14.22
CA VAL A 315 11.73 -15.58 13.11
C VAL A 315 10.76 -16.44 12.32
N GLN A 316 11.16 -17.62 11.87
CA GLN A 316 10.38 -18.45 10.96
C GLN A 316 9.13 -19.04 11.63
N TYR A 317 9.26 -19.64 12.81
CA TYR A 317 8.12 -20.28 13.48
C TYR A 317 7.02 -19.31 13.89
N PRO A 318 7.28 -18.09 14.41
CA PRO A 318 6.24 -17.12 14.69
C PRO A 318 5.48 -16.62 13.45
N VAL A 319 6.15 -16.57 12.29
CA VAL A 319 5.51 -16.19 11.03
C VAL A 319 4.62 -17.32 10.50
N MET A 320 5.13 -18.55 10.51
CA MET A 320 4.42 -19.71 9.99
C MET A 320 3.26 -20.17 10.88
N TYR A 321 3.41 -20.06 12.21
CA TYR A 321 2.45 -20.60 13.18
C TYR A 321 1.95 -19.56 14.19
N PRO A 322 1.43 -18.41 13.79
CA PRO A 322 1.02 -17.32 14.70
C PRO A 322 -0.07 -17.74 15.69
N GLU A 323 -0.97 -18.62 15.29
CA GLU A 323 -2.05 -19.11 16.15
C GLU A 323 -1.55 -19.97 17.32
N GLN A 324 -0.49 -20.73 17.12
CA GLN A 324 0.09 -21.55 18.18
C GLN A 324 0.74 -20.68 19.25
N PHE A 325 1.49 -19.64 18.84
CA PHE A 325 2.07 -18.68 19.76
C PHE A 325 1.01 -17.95 20.59
N ALA A 326 -0.09 -17.56 19.94
CA ALA A 326 -1.23 -16.94 20.62
C ALA A 326 -1.89 -17.87 21.63
N LYS A 327 -2.06 -19.17 21.33
CA LYS A 327 -2.62 -20.18 22.24
C LYS A 327 -1.76 -20.39 23.48
N PHE A 328 -0.43 -20.31 23.34
CA PHE A 328 0.49 -20.45 24.48
C PHE A 328 0.74 -19.13 25.21
N GLY A 329 0.14 -18.01 24.78
CA GLY A 329 0.33 -16.69 25.37
C GLY A 329 1.76 -16.15 25.23
N MET A 330 2.53 -16.68 24.26
CA MET A 330 3.92 -16.28 24.01
C MET A 330 3.93 -15.11 23.03
N SER A 331 4.61 -14.03 23.41
CA SER A 331 4.89 -12.93 22.49
C SER A 331 6.18 -13.24 21.72
N PRO A 332 6.14 -13.32 20.37
CA PRO A 332 7.35 -13.54 19.58
C PRO A 332 8.33 -12.37 19.71
N SER A 333 9.62 -12.67 19.57
CA SER A 333 10.65 -11.64 19.46
C SER A 333 10.38 -10.78 18.22
N ARG A 334 10.54 -9.47 18.34
CA ARG A 334 10.26 -8.51 17.25
C ARG A 334 11.49 -8.15 16.45
N GLY A 335 12.68 -8.41 16.98
CA GLY A 335 13.92 -8.03 16.33
C GLY A 335 15.08 -8.93 16.71
N VAL A 336 16.02 -9.04 15.77
CA VAL A 336 17.26 -9.79 15.90
C VAL A 336 18.43 -8.89 15.51
N LEU A 337 19.50 -8.90 16.30
CA LEU A 337 20.72 -8.15 15.99
C LEU A 337 21.84 -9.11 15.57
N PHE A 338 22.33 -8.95 14.33
CA PHE A 338 23.49 -9.63 13.82
C PHE A 338 24.75 -8.80 14.08
N TYR A 339 25.73 -9.38 14.69
CA TYR A 339 27.04 -8.75 14.86
C TYR A 339 28.18 -9.69 14.48
N GLY A 340 29.25 -9.13 13.97
CA GLY A 340 30.42 -9.89 13.54
C GLY A 340 31.27 -9.13 12.55
N PRO A 341 32.44 -9.66 12.19
CA PRO A 341 33.34 -9.00 11.23
C PRO A 341 32.68 -8.80 9.85
N PRO A 342 33.14 -7.83 9.03
CA PRO A 342 32.66 -7.67 7.68
C PRO A 342 32.92 -8.94 6.85
N GLY A 343 32.02 -9.25 5.91
CA GLY A 343 32.15 -10.43 5.04
C GLY A 343 31.73 -11.77 5.63
N CYS A 344 31.18 -11.83 6.86
CA CYS A 344 30.71 -13.08 7.47
C CYS A 344 29.26 -13.49 7.08
N GLY A 345 28.69 -12.90 6.04
CA GLY A 345 27.40 -13.31 5.48
C GLY A 345 26.15 -12.81 6.22
N LYS A 346 26.23 -11.74 7.05
CA LYS A 346 25.07 -11.18 7.78
C LYS A 346 23.89 -10.83 6.86
N THR A 347 24.18 -10.13 5.76
CA THR A 347 23.17 -9.73 4.77
C THR A 347 22.61 -10.94 4.01
N LEU A 348 23.44 -11.95 3.72
CA LEU A 348 23.01 -13.21 3.12
C LEU A 348 22.06 -14.00 4.02
N LEU A 349 22.39 -14.10 5.32
CA LEU A 349 21.52 -14.72 6.32
C LEU A 349 20.15 -14.05 6.41
N ALA A 350 20.11 -12.71 6.40
CA ALA A 350 18.86 -11.96 6.43
C ALA A 350 18.01 -12.21 5.17
N LYS A 351 18.65 -12.29 4.01
CA LYS A 351 17.98 -12.61 2.73
C LYS A 351 17.43 -14.03 2.74
N ALA A 352 18.19 -15.01 3.21
CA ALA A 352 17.73 -16.39 3.28
C ALA A 352 16.52 -16.56 4.21
N ILE A 353 16.52 -15.90 5.38
CA ILE A 353 15.36 -15.93 6.29
C ILE A 353 14.12 -15.35 5.62
N ALA A 354 14.26 -14.22 4.93
CA ALA A 354 13.13 -13.60 4.25
C ALA A 354 12.55 -14.49 3.16
N ASN A 355 13.40 -15.17 2.40
CA ASN A 355 12.98 -16.13 1.37
C ASN A 355 12.25 -17.33 1.99
N GLU A 356 12.81 -17.94 3.00
CA GLU A 356 12.22 -19.11 3.69
C GLU A 356 10.89 -18.78 4.38
N CYS A 357 10.76 -17.55 4.91
CA CYS A 357 9.50 -17.06 5.50
C CYS A 357 8.49 -16.60 4.44
N GLN A 358 8.83 -16.65 3.15
CA GLN A 358 8.03 -16.07 2.07
C GLN A 358 7.58 -14.64 2.39
N SER A 359 8.47 -13.86 2.94
CA SER A 359 8.24 -12.49 3.41
C SER A 359 8.92 -11.49 2.50
N ASN A 360 8.32 -10.32 2.35
CA ASN A 360 8.95 -9.20 1.68
C ASN A 360 10.22 -8.77 2.43
N PHE A 361 11.26 -8.38 1.69
CA PHE A 361 12.53 -7.97 2.25
C PHE A 361 12.84 -6.52 1.90
N ILE A 362 12.94 -5.66 2.91
CA ILE A 362 13.29 -4.25 2.74
C ILE A 362 14.68 -4.05 3.38
N SER A 363 15.67 -3.74 2.53
CA SER A 363 17.04 -3.48 2.98
C SER A 363 17.33 -1.99 2.99
N ILE A 364 17.88 -1.50 4.10
CA ILE A 364 18.20 -0.09 4.32
C ILE A 364 19.59 -0.01 4.92
N LYS A 365 20.43 0.84 4.35
CA LYS A 365 21.75 1.12 4.91
C LYS A 365 21.68 2.27 5.91
N GLY A 366 22.38 2.14 7.03
CA GLY A 366 22.45 3.16 8.06
C GLY A 366 22.75 4.58 7.56
N PRO A 367 23.73 4.80 6.66
CA PRO A 367 24.01 6.10 6.08
C PRO A 367 22.84 6.72 5.31
N GLU A 368 21.98 5.94 4.70
CA GLU A 368 20.81 6.41 3.94
C GLU A 368 19.74 7.05 4.84
N LEU A 369 19.70 6.67 6.11
CA LEU A 369 18.82 7.26 7.11
C LEU A 369 19.29 8.64 7.61
N LEU A 370 20.57 8.94 7.42
CA LEU A 370 21.18 10.20 7.83
C LEU A 370 21.22 11.18 6.64
N THR A 371 20.09 11.76 6.27
CA THR A 371 20.05 12.81 5.25
C THR A 371 20.45 14.15 5.87
N MET A 372 21.06 15.01 5.02
CA MET A 372 21.64 16.32 5.46
C MET A 372 20.59 17.35 5.92
N TRP A 373 19.29 17.11 5.73
CA TRP A 373 18.23 18.07 6.02
C TRP A 373 17.56 17.78 7.35
N PHE A 374 17.49 18.81 8.21
CA PHE A 374 16.86 18.74 9.53
C PHE A 374 15.38 18.33 9.42
N GLY A 375 14.98 17.28 10.13
CA GLY A 375 13.60 16.81 10.20
C GLY A 375 13.18 15.78 9.14
N GLU A 376 13.88 15.65 8.02
CA GLU A 376 13.56 14.63 6.99
C GLU A 376 13.97 13.21 7.42
N SER A 377 15.05 13.08 8.16
CA SER A 377 15.54 11.77 8.63
C SER A 377 14.53 11.04 9.52
N GLU A 378 13.82 11.74 10.41
CA GLU A 378 12.76 11.16 11.25
C GLU A 378 11.52 10.79 10.42
N ALA A 379 11.16 11.61 9.42
CA ALA A 379 10.06 11.35 8.52
C ALA A 379 10.34 10.11 7.65
N ASN A 380 11.57 9.96 7.16
CA ASN A 380 12.01 8.81 6.39
C ASN A 380 11.91 7.51 7.20
N VAL A 381 12.33 7.52 8.47
CA VAL A 381 12.17 6.34 9.33
C VAL A 381 10.69 5.96 9.46
N ARG A 382 9.79 6.92 9.73
CA ARG A 382 8.35 6.62 9.79
C ARG A 382 7.81 6.05 8.50
N GLU A 383 8.19 6.64 7.37
CA GLU A 383 7.75 6.18 6.04
C GLU A 383 8.19 4.75 5.76
N ILE A 384 9.41 4.39 6.12
CA ILE A 384 9.96 3.03 5.98
C ILE A 384 9.16 2.03 6.83
N PHE A 385 8.89 2.36 8.10
CA PHE A 385 8.09 1.50 8.97
C PHE A 385 6.63 1.42 8.50
N ASP A 386 6.06 2.49 7.98
CA ASP A 386 4.71 2.47 7.39
C ASP A 386 4.67 1.59 6.13
N LYS A 387 5.68 1.65 5.26
CA LYS A 387 5.83 0.77 4.11
C LYS A 387 5.98 -0.70 4.54
N ALA A 388 6.80 -0.98 5.54
CA ALA A 388 6.96 -2.33 6.08
C ALA A 388 5.64 -2.89 6.66
N ARG A 389 4.85 -2.03 7.32
CA ARG A 389 3.52 -2.41 7.82
C ARG A 389 2.50 -2.67 6.71
N GLN A 390 2.60 -1.97 5.59
CA GLN A 390 1.73 -2.14 4.44
C GLN A 390 2.08 -3.40 3.63
N SER A 391 3.37 -3.76 3.59
CA SER A 391 3.88 -4.93 2.89
C SER A 391 4.04 -6.18 3.78
N ALA A 392 3.37 -6.22 4.93
CA ALA A 392 3.44 -7.38 5.83
C ALA A 392 2.84 -8.65 5.18
N PRO A 393 3.44 -9.85 5.36
CA PRO A 393 4.62 -10.13 6.18
C PRO A 393 5.91 -9.58 5.56
N CYS A 394 6.74 -8.89 6.37
CA CYS A 394 7.91 -8.18 5.89
C CYS A 394 9.10 -8.34 6.87
N VAL A 395 10.29 -8.55 6.33
CA VAL A 395 11.55 -8.48 7.04
C VAL A 395 12.22 -7.15 6.71
N LEU A 396 12.34 -6.29 7.72
CA LEU A 396 13.01 -5.01 7.63
C LEU A 396 14.46 -5.14 8.09
N PHE A 397 15.39 -5.02 7.16
CA PHE A 397 16.82 -5.21 7.41
C PHE A 397 17.56 -3.88 7.44
N PHE A 398 18.18 -3.57 8.55
CA PHE A 398 19.05 -2.41 8.72
C PHE A 398 20.51 -2.83 8.70
N ASP A 399 21.23 -2.46 7.64
CA ASP A 399 22.68 -2.72 7.56
C ASP A 399 23.48 -1.53 8.10
N GLU A 400 24.68 -1.81 8.59
CA GLU A 400 25.61 -0.80 9.10
C GLU A 400 25.01 0.12 10.19
N LEU A 401 24.25 -0.44 11.13
CA LEU A 401 23.66 0.32 12.25
C LEU A 401 24.69 1.12 13.07
N ASP A 402 25.95 0.70 13.04
CA ASP A 402 27.06 1.41 13.69
C ASP A 402 27.33 2.80 13.09
N SER A 403 26.88 3.07 11.88
CA SER A 403 26.96 4.40 11.27
C SER A 403 26.06 5.42 11.96
N ILE A 404 24.86 5.01 12.39
CA ILE A 404 23.90 5.84 13.11
C ILE A 404 24.35 6.02 14.58
N ALA A 405 24.85 4.96 15.19
CA ALA A 405 25.29 4.96 16.60
C ALA A 405 26.58 5.77 16.86
N ARG A 406 27.42 5.98 15.85
CA ARG A 406 28.65 6.80 15.95
C ARG A 406 28.39 8.26 16.29
N ALA A 407 27.23 8.77 15.92
CA ALA A 407 26.88 10.19 16.18
C ALA A 407 26.76 10.53 17.66
N ARG A 408 26.65 9.52 18.55
CA ARG A 408 26.39 9.72 20.00
C ARG A 408 27.57 10.19 20.85
N GLY A 409 28.78 10.31 20.35
CA GLY A 409 29.92 10.47 21.25
C GLY A 409 31.10 11.31 20.77
N SER A 410 31.13 11.85 19.58
CA SER A 410 32.25 12.64 19.09
C SER A 410 31.87 14.09 18.89
N SER A 411 32.34 14.94 19.82
CA SER A 411 32.44 16.41 19.76
C SER A 411 31.13 17.22 19.76
N GLY A 412 31.04 18.22 20.63
CA GLY A 412 29.97 19.19 20.83
C GLY A 412 29.69 20.06 19.61
N GLY A 413 29.06 19.50 18.59
CA GLY A 413 28.54 20.21 17.43
C GLY A 413 27.20 19.62 17.02
N ASP A 414 26.36 20.40 16.34
CA ASP A 414 24.97 20.12 15.90
C ASP A 414 24.72 18.78 15.19
N ALA A 415 25.77 18.10 14.69
CA ALA A 415 25.68 16.81 14.02
C ALA A 415 25.34 15.62 14.96
N GLY A 416 25.60 15.73 16.27
CA GLY A 416 25.28 14.68 17.26
C GLY A 416 23.78 14.53 17.53
N GLY A 417 23.01 15.58 17.39
CA GLY A 417 21.57 15.58 17.67
C GLY A 417 20.70 14.87 16.61
N ALA A 418 21.17 14.74 15.38
CA ALA A 418 20.41 14.10 14.31
C ALA A 418 20.39 12.56 14.45
N GLY A 419 21.54 11.95 14.73
CA GLY A 419 21.64 10.51 14.94
C GLY A 419 20.84 10.03 16.16
N ASP A 420 20.88 10.78 17.27
CA ASP A 420 20.11 10.47 18.47
C ASP A 420 18.60 10.54 18.22
N ARG A 421 18.12 11.50 17.41
CA ARG A 421 16.71 11.62 17.05
C ARG A 421 16.26 10.46 16.17
N VAL A 422 17.03 10.10 15.13
CA VAL A 422 16.76 8.95 14.27
C VAL A 422 16.68 7.66 15.09
N MET A 423 17.62 7.46 16.00
CA MET A 423 17.64 6.30 16.89
C MET A 423 16.42 6.26 17.82
N ASN A 424 16.06 7.36 18.44
CA ASN A 424 14.87 7.44 19.29
C ASN A 424 13.58 7.23 18.50
N GLN A 425 13.50 7.75 17.27
CA GLN A 425 12.36 7.51 16.39
C GLN A 425 12.28 6.03 16.00
N MET A 426 13.40 5.40 15.66
CA MET A 426 13.45 3.96 15.37
C MET A 426 12.96 3.13 16.55
N LEU A 427 13.43 3.40 17.77
CA LEU A 427 12.95 2.71 18.98
C LEU A 427 11.46 2.91 19.20
N THR A 428 10.95 4.13 19.00
CA THR A 428 9.52 4.43 19.13
C THR A 428 8.69 3.66 18.11
N GLU A 429 9.16 3.56 16.86
CA GLU A 429 8.47 2.82 15.81
C GLU A 429 8.52 1.30 16.07
N MET A 430 9.64 0.78 16.60
CA MET A 430 9.78 -0.62 17.00
C MET A 430 8.81 -0.99 18.13
N ASP A 431 8.66 -0.14 19.13
CA ASP A 431 7.69 -0.33 20.21
C ASP A 431 6.25 -0.21 19.71
N GLY A 432 6.03 0.65 18.71
CA GLY A 432 4.74 0.87 18.04
C GLY A 432 4.32 -0.25 17.08
N VAL A 433 5.22 -1.14 16.66
CA VAL A 433 4.89 -2.33 15.88
C VAL A 433 4.16 -3.32 16.78
N GLY A 434 2.84 -3.20 16.85
CA GLY A 434 2.00 -4.09 17.64
C GLY A 434 2.04 -5.54 17.14
N SER A 435 1.78 -6.49 18.02
CA SER A 435 1.78 -7.94 17.77
C SER A 435 0.86 -8.44 16.65
N LYS A 436 0.05 -7.55 16.06
CA LYS A 436 -0.92 -7.87 14.99
C LYS A 436 -0.40 -7.68 13.56
N LYS A 437 0.79 -7.11 13.38
CA LYS A 437 1.37 -6.91 12.03
C LYS A 437 2.68 -7.69 11.98
N ASN A 438 2.77 -8.68 11.11
CA ASN A 438 3.93 -9.57 10.91
C ASN A 438 5.11 -8.82 10.26
N VAL A 439 5.73 -7.89 11.00
CA VAL A 439 6.93 -7.17 10.60
C VAL A 439 8.06 -7.59 11.55
N PHE A 440 9.13 -8.16 10.98
CA PHE A 440 10.33 -8.54 11.71
C PHE A 440 11.46 -7.57 11.39
N ILE A 441 12.22 -7.20 12.41
CA ILE A 441 13.30 -6.24 12.27
C ILE A 441 14.63 -6.98 12.50
N ILE A 442 15.51 -6.89 11.51
CA ILE A 442 16.85 -7.46 11.59
C ILE A 442 17.87 -6.33 11.48
N GLY A 443 18.67 -6.14 12.51
CA GLY A 443 19.76 -5.19 12.50
C GLY A 443 21.10 -5.87 12.22
N ALA A 444 22.00 -5.27 11.46
CA ALA A 444 23.36 -5.76 11.27
C ALA A 444 24.40 -4.69 11.63
N THR A 445 25.44 -5.13 12.32
CA THR A 445 26.58 -4.26 12.67
C THR A 445 27.90 -5.01 12.54
N ASN A 446 28.95 -4.29 12.17
CA ASN A 446 30.29 -4.80 12.15
C ASN A 446 31.02 -4.58 13.50
N ARG A 447 30.44 -3.82 14.41
CA ARG A 447 31.00 -3.48 15.72
C ARG A 447 29.99 -3.75 16.83
N PHE A 448 30.32 -4.70 17.71
CA PHE A 448 29.61 -4.87 18.97
C PHE A 448 30.27 -3.97 20.01
N ASP A 449 29.77 -2.77 20.14
CA ASP A 449 30.25 -1.82 21.14
C ASP A 449 29.12 -1.56 22.16
N THR A 450 29.46 -1.38 23.44
CA THR A 450 28.53 -1.08 24.54
C THR A 450 27.59 0.14 24.31
N ARG A 451 27.85 0.91 23.28
CA ARG A 451 27.01 2.04 22.85
C ARG A 451 25.68 1.65 22.18
N LEU A 452 25.53 0.37 21.76
CA LEU A 452 24.30 -0.19 21.21
C LEU A 452 23.33 -0.71 22.29
N LEU A 453 23.69 -0.62 23.59
CA LEU A 453 22.88 -1.07 24.72
C LEU A 453 21.38 -0.72 24.66
N PRO A 454 20.92 0.46 24.17
CA PRO A 454 19.48 0.72 24.07
C PRO A 454 18.78 -0.14 23.01
N LEU A 455 19.52 -0.54 21.96
CA LEU A 455 19.01 -1.44 20.92
C LEU A 455 19.02 -2.90 21.38
N ASP A 456 19.99 -3.28 22.21
CA ASP A 456 20.12 -4.64 22.74
C ASP A 456 18.92 -5.06 23.59
N ALA A 457 18.29 -4.11 24.27
CA ALA A 457 17.05 -4.34 25.01
C ALA A 457 15.83 -4.58 24.10
N ALA A 458 15.85 -4.04 22.88
CA ALA A 458 14.77 -4.15 21.89
C ALA A 458 14.98 -5.34 20.92
N TYR A 459 16.24 -5.82 20.76
CA TYR A 459 16.61 -6.93 19.90
C TYR A 459 17.08 -8.14 20.72
N ARG A 460 16.73 -9.34 20.28
CA ARG A 460 17.38 -10.55 20.78
C ARG A 460 18.74 -10.69 20.08
N THR A 461 19.81 -10.66 20.84
CA THR A 461 21.16 -10.67 20.27
C THR A 461 21.55 -12.08 19.81
N ILE A 462 21.83 -12.23 18.53
CA ILE A 462 22.35 -13.47 17.95
C ILE A 462 23.77 -13.23 17.41
N CYS A 463 24.71 -14.00 17.90
CA CYS A 463 26.12 -13.91 17.54
C CYS A 463 26.44 -14.72 16.28
N SER A 464 26.91 -14.08 15.21
CA SER A 464 27.48 -14.77 14.04
C SER A 464 28.98 -14.77 14.07
N THR A 465 29.59 -15.50 15.03
CA THR A 465 31.04 -15.47 15.28
C THR A 465 31.82 -16.64 14.71
N THR A 466 31.45 -17.23 13.60
CA THR A 466 32.39 -18.20 13.01
C THR A 466 32.40 -18.07 11.50
N VAL A 467 33.47 -17.47 10.97
CA VAL A 467 33.81 -17.50 9.56
C VAL A 467 34.32 -18.87 9.24
N VAL A 468 33.58 -19.67 8.52
CA VAL A 468 34.17 -20.78 7.78
C VAL A 468 34.31 -20.32 6.32
N ARG A 469 35.55 -20.01 5.96
CA ARG A 469 35.92 -19.96 4.53
C ARG A 469 35.94 -21.42 4.06
N SER A 470 35.09 -21.75 3.08
CA SER A 470 35.35 -22.82 2.14
C SER A 470 36.27 -22.31 1.05
#